data_d8a7ab0df4f742240fc419ed91be7412
#
_entry.id   d8a7ab0df4f742240fc419ed91be7412
#
_cell.length_a   1.000
_cell.length_b   1.000
_cell.length_c   1.000
_cell.angle_alpha   90.00
_cell.angle_beta   90.00
_cell.angle_gamma   90.00
#
_symmetry.space_group_name_H-M   'P 1'
#
loop_
_entity.id
_entity.type
_entity.pdbx_description
1 polymer ?
#
loop_
_entity_poly.entity_id
_entity_poly.type
_entity_poly.pdbx_seq_one_letter_code
_entity_poly.pdbx_strand_id
1 'polypeptide(L)'
;MSNYTRMLQLADEVFAVHNDPTQLQVDAEVLAHLRRLHPASVSEEADADGPVAWILLIPTTAALMGAFLAGTITEQELFERTPLGLAYDAVYLCSAMVLEEHRRVGLAKRSTLDALERIRKDHPINALFCWPFTAGGDALAGAIALEAALPLRMRVR
;
A
#
# COMPACT_ATOMS: atom_id res chain seq x y z
N MET A 1 10.90 -23.49 -7.74
CA MET A 1 9.77 -22.57 -7.92
C MET A 1 10.31 -21.17 -8.15
N SER A 2 9.82 -20.47 -9.17
CA SER A 2 10.29 -19.11 -9.45
C SER A 2 9.85 -18.13 -8.39
N ASN A 3 10.56 -17.01 -8.27
CA ASN A 3 10.17 -15.94 -7.36
C ASN A 3 8.77 -15.41 -7.69
N TYR A 4 8.47 -15.27 -8.97
CA TYR A 4 7.14 -14.81 -9.40
C TYR A 4 6.03 -15.72 -8.86
N THR A 5 6.19 -17.04 -8.99
CA THR A 5 5.21 -18.00 -8.47
C THR A 5 5.10 -17.89 -6.95
N ARG A 6 6.23 -17.73 -6.27
CA ARG A 6 6.25 -17.57 -4.80
C ARG A 6 5.55 -16.27 -4.37
N MET A 7 5.74 -15.18 -5.12
CA MET A 7 5.05 -13.92 -4.83
C MET A 7 3.54 -14.04 -5.06
N LEU A 8 3.10 -14.76 -6.09
CA LEU A 8 1.68 -15.01 -6.32
C LEU A 8 1.08 -15.82 -5.18
N GLN A 9 1.79 -16.83 -4.69
CA GLN A 9 1.34 -17.63 -3.54
C GLN A 9 1.26 -16.77 -2.27
N LEU A 10 2.25 -15.92 -2.05
CA LEU A 10 2.25 -15.02 -0.90
C LEU A 10 1.06 -14.05 -0.97
N ALA A 11 0.78 -13.50 -2.14
CA ALA A 11 -0.37 -12.62 -2.34
C ALA A 11 -1.68 -13.34 -2.02
N ASP A 12 -1.83 -14.58 -2.49
CA ASP A 12 -3.01 -15.40 -2.19
C ASP A 12 -3.16 -15.62 -0.69
N GLU A 13 -2.08 -15.93 0.01
CA GLU A 13 -2.10 -16.13 1.46
C GLU A 13 -2.49 -14.86 2.20
N VAL A 14 -1.88 -13.72 1.84
CA VAL A 14 -2.13 -12.44 2.50
C VAL A 14 -3.58 -12.00 2.32
N PHE A 15 -4.11 -12.10 1.10
CA PHE A 15 -5.48 -11.66 0.83
C PHE A 15 -6.53 -12.70 1.26
N ALA A 16 -6.20 -14.00 1.28
CA ALA A 16 -7.10 -15.04 1.77
C ALA A 16 -7.30 -14.96 3.29
N VAL A 17 -6.25 -14.60 4.04
CA VAL A 17 -6.34 -14.41 5.48
C VAL A 17 -7.33 -13.30 5.83
N HIS A 18 -7.49 -12.35 4.95
CA HIS A 18 -8.39 -11.21 5.13
C HIS A 18 -9.70 -11.36 4.39
N ASN A 19 -10.20 -12.54 4.15
CA ASN A 19 -11.39 -12.85 3.34
C ASN A 19 -12.65 -12.09 3.80
N ASP A 20 -12.58 -10.78 3.68
CA ASP A 20 -13.60 -9.82 4.11
C ASP A 20 -14.03 -9.02 2.87
N PRO A 21 -15.33 -9.00 2.51
CA PRO A 21 -15.80 -8.27 1.34
C PRO A 21 -15.60 -6.76 1.42
N THR A 22 -15.28 -6.22 2.61
CA THR A 22 -14.97 -4.80 2.76
C THR A 22 -13.53 -4.46 2.37
N GLN A 23 -12.68 -5.47 2.18
CA GLN A 23 -11.29 -5.29 1.80
C GLN A 23 -11.14 -5.24 0.29
N LEU A 24 -10.04 -4.61 -0.15
CA LEU A 24 -9.70 -4.52 -1.56
C LEU A 24 -9.36 -5.90 -2.13
N GLN A 25 -10.04 -6.27 -3.19
CA GLN A 25 -9.76 -7.49 -3.96
C GLN A 25 -8.77 -7.13 -5.06
N VAL A 26 -7.54 -7.60 -4.95
CA VAL A 26 -6.46 -7.22 -5.87
C VAL A 26 -6.41 -8.19 -7.05
N ASP A 27 -6.63 -7.66 -8.25
CA ASP A 27 -6.52 -8.37 -9.52
C ASP A 27 -5.79 -7.50 -10.55
N ALA A 28 -5.70 -7.97 -11.79
CA ALA A 28 -5.00 -7.25 -12.85
C ALA A 28 -5.63 -5.89 -13.15
N GLU A 29 -6.97 -5.78 -13.07
CA GLU A 29 -7.67 -4.51 -13.30
C GLU A 29 -7.39 -3.51 -12.19
N VAL A 30 -7.37 -3.97 -10.95
CA VAL A 30 -7.05 -3.12 -9.80
C VAL A 30 -5.62 -2.62 -9.91
N LEU A 31 -4.66 -3.48 -10.24
CA LEU A 31 -3.27 -3.08 -10.41
C LEU A 31 -3.12 -2.04 -11.54
N ALA A 32 -3.80 -2.24 -12.67
CA ALA A 32 -3.78 -1.30 -13.78
C ALA A 32 -4.36 0.05 -13.37
N HIS A 33 -5.46 0.05 -12.61
CA HIS A 33 -6.09 1.28 -12.12
C HIS A 33 -5.19 2.01 -11.13
N LEU A 34 -4.54 1.28 -10.22
CA LEU A 34 -3.59 1.87 -9.27
C LEU A 34 -2.44 2.57 -10.01
N ARG A 35 -1.92 1.96 -11.07
CA ARG A 35 -0.87 2.58 -11.88
C ARG A 35 -1.33 3.84 -12.58
N ARG A 36 -2.63 3.94 -12.88
CA ARG A 36 -3.21 5.18 -13.45
C ARG A 36 -3.33 6.28 -12.41
N LEU A 37 -3.52 5.93 -11.13
CA LEU A 37 -3.47 6.91 -10.05
C LEU A 37 -2.07 7.51 -9.94
N HIS A 38 -1.06 6.66 -9.93
CA HIS A 38 0.35 7.05 -9.97
C HIS A 38 1.21 5.83 -10.33
N PRO A 39 2.27 5.97 -11.14
CA PRO A 39 3.14 4.84 -11.47
C PRO A 39 3.74 4.14 -10.24
N ALA A 40 4.04 4.88 -9.17
CA ALA A 40 4.61 4.32 -7.94
C ALA A 40 3.58 3.68 -7.01
N SER A 41 2.28 3.72 -7.34
CA SER A 41 1.23 3.05 -6.55
C SER A 41 1.43 1.54 -6.52
N VAL A 42 2.03 0.97 -7.56
CA VAL A 42 2.41 -0.44 -7.61
C VAL A 42 3.91 -0.48 -7.85
N SER A 43 4.68 -0.86 -6.84
CA SER A 43 6.14 -0.92 -6.91
C SER A 43 6.63 -2.35 -6.72
N GLU A 44 7.66 -2.72 -7.45
CA GLU A 44 8.25 -4.05 -7.41
C GLU A 44 9.76 -3.94 -7.21
N GLU A 45 10.28 -4.76 -6.31
CA GLU A 45 11.72 -5.00 -6.21
C GLU A 45 11.99 -6.41 -6.73
N ALA A 46 13.10 -6.58 -7.45
CA ALA A 46 13.46 -7.85 -8.06
C ALA A 46 14.94 -8.13 -7.91
N ASP A 47 15.30 -9.40 -7.85
CA ASP A 47 16.68 -9.87 -7.96
C ASP A 47 16.83 -10.65 -9.28
N ALA A 48 17.95 -11.38 -9.45
CA ALA A 48 18.21 -12.14 -10.67
C ALA A 48 17.16 -13.21 -10.95
N ASP A 49 16.46 -13.68 -9.93
CA ASP A 49 15.47 -14.76 -10.02
C ASP A 49 14.02 -14.26 -10.12
N GLY A 50 13.82 -12.96 -10.15
CA GLY A 50 12.50 -12.35 -10.31
C GLY A 50 12.08 -11.49 -9.14
N PRO A 51 10.77 -11.18 -9.01
CA PRO A 51 10.30 -10.25 -7.97
C PRO A 51 10.50 -10.82 -6.56
N VAL A 52 10.88 -9.96 -5.62
CA VAL A 52 11.07 -10.31 -4.21
C VAL A 52 10.19 -9.47 -3.29
N ALA A 53 9.64 -8.37 -3.79
CA ALA A 53 8.73 -7.51 -3.01
C ALA A 53 7.74 -6.80 -3.91
N TRP A 54 6.51 -6.67 -3.44
CA TRP A 54 5.46 -5.85 -4.05
C TRP A 54 4.90 -4.89 -3.01
N ILE A 55 4.84 -3.61 -3.39
CA ILE A 55 4.32 -2.53 -2.54
C ILE A 55 3.12 -1.91 -3.23
N LEU A 56 2.00 -1.82 -2.52
CA LEU A 56 0.78 -1.17 -3.00
C LEU A 56 0.47 0.05 -2.15
N LEU A 57 0.35 1.21 -2.79
CA LEU A 57 -0.03 2.47 -2.16
C LEU A 57 -1.22 3.07 -2.91
N ILE A 58 -2.15 3.68 -2.18
CA ILE A 58 -3.28 4.38 -2.81
C ILE A 58 -3.18 5.87 -2.46
N PRO A 59 -2.71 6.71 -3.42
CA PRO A 59 -2.81 8.16 -3.23
C PRO A 59 -4.28 8.56 -3.35
N THR A 60 -4.73 9.43 -2.46
CA THR A 60 -6.14 9.80 -2.36
C THR A 60 -6.30 11.18 -1.72
N THR A 61 -7.52 11.55 -1.39
CA THR A 61 -7.83 12.85 -0.80
C THR A 61 -8.03 12.74 0.71
N ALA A 62 -7.83 13.86 1.40
CA ALA A 62 -8.08 13.94 2.85
C ALA A 62 -9.53 13.61 3.20
N ALA A 63 -10.48 13.97 2.34
CA ALA A 63 -11.90 13.68 2.57
C ALA A 63 -12.15 12.16 2.58
N LEU A 64 -11.59 11.43 1.61
CA LEU A 64 -11.72 9.97 1.54
C LEU A 64 -10.96 9.29 2.67
N MET A 65 -9.78 9.80 3.03
CA MET A 65 -9.05 9.33 4.20
C MET A 65 -9.93 9.43 5.46
N GLY A 66 -10.55 10.59 5.68
CA GLY A 66 -11.41 10.80 6.84
C GLY A 66 -12.59 9.83 6.88
N ALA A 67 -13.25 9.62 5.75
CA ALA A 67 -14.36 8.67 5.64
C ALA A 67 -13.92 7.24 5.95
N PHE A 68 -12.75 6.84 5.44
CA PHE A 68 -12.20 5.51 5.70
C PHE A 68 -11.85 5.33 7.18
N LEU A 69 -11.19 6.31 7.78
CA LEU A 69 -10.81 6.26 9.20
C LEU A 69 -12.03 6.22 10.11
N ALA A 70 -13.10 6.91 9.72
CA ALA A 70 -14.36 6.90 10.47
C ALA A 70 -15.17 5.60 10.30
N GLY A 71 -14.76 4.73 9.37
CA GLY A 71 -15.46 3.48 9.10
C GLY A 71 -16.70 3.65 8.24
N THR A 72 -16.89 4.80 7.59
CA THR A 72 -18.06 5.06 6.75
C THR A 72 -17.92 4.53 5.33
N ILE A 73 -16.70 4.22 4.90
CA ILE A 73 -16.44 3.56 3.62
C ILE A 73 -15.52 2.37 3.85
N THR A 74 -15.59 1.39 2.95
CA THR A 74 -14.73 0.21 2.96
C THR A 74 -13.41 0.49 2.23
N GLU A 75 -12.45 -0.41 2.34
CA GLU A 75 -11.20 -0.34 1.59
C GLU A 75 -11.48 -0.37 0.08
N GLN A 76 -12.40 -1.23 -0.34
CA GLN A 76 -12.82 -1.31 -1.74
C GLN A 76 -13.43 0.02 -2.21
N GLU A 77 -14.28 0.62 -1.39
CA GLU A 77 -14.88 1.92 -1.71
C GLU A 77 -13.85 3.05 -1.74
N LEU A 78 -12.88 3.03 -0.84
CA LEU A 78 -11.77 3.98 -0.86
C LEU A 78 -11.07 3.96 -2.22
N PHE A 79 -10.74 2.77 -2.68
CA PHE A 79 -10.12 2.57 -3.99
C PHE A 79 -11.02 3.05 -5.12
N GLU A 80 -12.27 2.63 -5.12
CA GLU A 80 -13.22 2.94 -6.20
C GLU A 80 -13.56 4.43 -6.28
N ARG A 81 -13.64 5.11 -5.15
CA ARG A 81 -14.04 6.52 -5.06
C ARG A 81 -12.90 7.50 -5.27
N THR A 82 -11.64 7.04 -5.22
CA THR A 82 -10.50 7.93 -5.49
C THR A 82 -10.51 8.31 -6.97
N PRO A 83 -10.75 9.59 -7.30
CA PRO A 83 -10.84 10.00 -8.70
C PRO A 83 -9.47 10.10 -9.35
N LEU A 84 -9.42 9.86 -10.66
CA LEU A 84 -8.23 10.07 -11.47
C LEU A 84 -8.08 11.56 -11.79
N GLY A 85 -6.85 12.01 -11.99
CA GLY A 85 -6.59 13.35 -12.50
C GLY A 85 -6.69 14.47 -11.47
N LEU A 86 -6.66 14.15 -10.19
CA LEU A 86 -6.64 15.15 -9.11
C LEU A 86 -5.26 15.27 -8.49
N ALA A 87 -5.04 16.34 -7.74
CA ALA A 87 -3.93 16.43 -6.80
C ALA A 87 -4.34 15.69 -5.53
N TYR A 88 -3.51 14.73 -5.10
CA TYR A 88 -3.77 13.94 -3.90
C TYR A 88 -2.99 14.52 -2.72
N ASP A 89 -3.55 14.41 -1.52
CA ASP A 89 -2.92 14.97 -0.31
C ASP A 89 -2.77 13.93 0.80
N ALA A 90 -3.18 12.68 0.58
CA ALA A 90 -3.02 11.58 1.50
C ALA A 90 -2.61 10.30 0.77
N VAL A 91 -1.92 9.39 1.46
CA VAL A 91 -1.57 8.08 0.91
C VAL A 91 -1.98 6.98 1.88
N TYR A 92 -2.72 6.01 1.36
CA TYR A 92 -3.07 4.79 2.08
C TYR A 92 -1.96 3.76 1.88
N LEU A 93 -1.39 3.32 2.99
CA LEU A 93 -0.39 2.24 2.99
C LEU A 93 -1.15 0.92 2.90
N CYS A 94 -1.40 0.47 1.67
CA CYS A 94 -2.30 -0.64 1.39
C CYS A 94 -1.68 -2.01 1.70
N SER A 95 -0.52 -2.29 1.12
CA SER A 95 0.12 -3.59 1.28
C SER A 95 1.61 -3.55 1.00
N ALA A 96 2.36 -4.38 1.73
CA ALA A 96 3.77 -4.63 1.46
C ALA A 96 3.99 -6.14 1.58
N MET A 97 4.34 -6.78 0.48
CA MET A 97 4.59 -8.23 0.42
C MET A 97 6.04 -8.48 0.05
N VAL A 98 6.76 -9.22 0.88
CA VAL A 98 8.18 -9.49 0.70
C VAL A 98 8.44 -10.98 0.91
N LEU A 99 9.22 -11.60 0.03
CA LEU A 99 9.64 -12.99 0.21
C LEU A 99 10.40 -13.14 1.51
N GLU A 100 10.21 -14.28 2.18
CA GLU A 100 10.70 -14.53 3.54
C GLU A 100 12.20 -14.24 3.71
N GLU A 101 13.04 -14.69 2.77
CA GLU A 101 14.50 -14.51 2.83
C GLU A 101 14.95 -13.05 2.64
N HIS A 102 14.04 -12.19 2.18
CA HIS A 102 14.31 -10.75 2.00
C HIS A 102 13.68 -9.87 3.09
N ARG A 103 13.03 -10.50 4.08
CA ARG A 103 12.44 -9.79 5.22
C ARG A 103 13.52 -9.41 6.23
N ARG A 104 13.22 -8.41 7.06
CA ARG A 104 14.07 -7.96 8.17
C ARG A 104 15.39 -7.32 7.72
N VAL A 105 15.53 -7.02 6.43
CA VAL A 105 16.67 -6.26 5.90
C VAL A 105 16.27 -4.85 5.49
N GLY A 106 15.07 -4.43 5.86
CA GLY A 106 14.58 -3.08 5.58
C GLY A 106 14.07 -2.86 4.16
N LEU A 107 13.91 -3.93 3.37
CA LEU A 107 13.50 -3.82 1.96
C LEU A 107 12.10 -3.20 1.82
N ALA A 108 11.12 -3.69 2.57
CA ALA A 108 9.75 -3.17 2.52
C ALA A 108 9.73 -1.68 2.88
N LYS A 109 10.46 -1.28 3.90
CA LYS A 109 10.55 0.11 4.33
C LYS A 109 11.18 0.99 3.24
N ARG A 110 12.33 0.58 2.71
CA ARG A 110 13.03 1.35 1.65
C ARG A 110 12.17 1.47 0.39
N SER A 111 11.57 0.38 -0.05
CA SER A 111 10.74 0.39 -1.25
C SER A 111 9.50 1.26 -1.07
N THR A 112 8.87 1.22 0.09
CA THR A 112 7.72 2.07 0.40
C THR A 112 8.11 3.54 0.45
N LEU A 113 9.23 3.86 1.11
CA LEU A 113 9.73 5.24 1.17
C LEU A 113 10.08 5.77 -0.21
N ASP A 114 10.71 4.96 -1.06
CA ASP A 114 11.03 5.34 -2.43
C ASP A 114 9.76 5.62 -3.25
N ALA A 115 8.76 4.73 -3.16
CA ALA A 115 7.49 4.91 -3.84
C ALA A 115 6.77 6.18 -3.35
N LEU A 116 6.75 6.39 -2.04
CA LEU A 116 6.15 7.56 -1.42
C LEU A 116 6.83 8.86 -1.88
N GLU A 117 8.16 8.86 -1.96
CA GLU A 117 8.93 10.01 -2.45
C GLU A 117 8.55 10.36 -3.89
N ARG A 118 8.37 9.36 -4.75
CA ARG A 118 7.93 9.57 -6.13
C ARG A 118 6.54 10.18 -6.20
N ILE A 119 5.62 9.69 -5.37
CA ILE A 119 4.27 10.25 -5.30
C ILE A 119 4.30 11.71 -4.82
N ARG A 120 5.15 12.01 -3.83
CA ARG A 120 5.28 13.37 -3.28
C ARG A 120 5.86 14.38 -4.28
N LYS A 121 6.59 13.92 -5.28
CA LYS A 121 7.08 14.82 -6.35
C LYS A 121 5.95 15.36 -7.20
N ASP A 122 4.88 14.60 -7.34
CA ASP A 122 3.76 14.94 -8.21
C ASP A 122 2.53 15.43 -7.44
N HIS A 123 2.45 15.17 -6.14
CA HIS A 123 1.27 15.48 -5.32
C HIS A 123 1.66 16.01 -3.94
N PRO A 124 0.89 16.97 -3.39
CA PRO A 124 1.19 17.58 -2.08
C PRO A 124 0.76 16.69 -0.91
N ILE A 125 1.37 15.52 -0.77
CA ILE A 125 1.03 14.56 0.28
C ILE A 125 1.40 15.14 1.65
N ASN A 126 0.44 15.14 2.58
CA ASN A 126 0.63 15.66 3.92
C ASN A 126 0.18 14.70 5.04
N ALA A 127 -0.32 13.52 4.71
CA ALA A 127 -0.70 12.52 5.68
C ALA A 127 -0.60 11.11 5.11
N LEU A 128 -0.29 10.15 5.98
CA LEU A 128 -0.34 8.73 5.69
C LEU A 128 -1.41 8.09 6.55
N PHE A 129 -2.04 7.03 6.07
CA PHE A 129 -2.98 6.26 6.86
C PHE A 129 -2.93 4.79 6.49
N CYS A 130 -3.38 3.95 7.41
CA CYS A 130 -3.39 2.50 7.19
C CYS A 130 -4.46 1.83 8.03
N TRP A 131 -4.67 0.54 7.76
CA TRP A 131 -5.55 -0.33 8.52
C TRP A 131 -4.75 -1.60 8.85
N PRO A 132 -3.93 -1.57 9.93
CA PRO A 132 -3.01 -2.65 10.19
C PRO A 132 -3.73 -3.90 10.70
N PHE A 133 -3.28 -5.06 10.22
CA PHE A 133 -3.80 -6.36 10.63
C PHE A 133 -2.81 -7.13 11.53
N THR A 134 -1.55 -6.67 11.58
CA THR A 134 -0.50 -7.31 12.36
C THR A 134 0.33 -6.27 13.11
N ALA A 135 0.98 -6.70 14.20
CA ALA A 135 1.93 -5.85 14.92
C ALA A 135 3.12 -5.46 14.04
N GLY A 136 3.56 -6.35 13.14
CA GLY A 136 4.63 -6.06 12.19
C GLY A 136 4.26 -4.98 11.18
N GLY A 137 3.01 -5.02 10.66
CA GLY A 137 2.50 -3.99 9.77
C GLY A 137 2.38 -2.64 10.46
N ASP A 138 1.95 -2.64 11.70
CA ASP A 138 1.84 -1.46 12.56
C ASP A 138 3.21 -0.79 12.75
N ALA A 139 4.22 -1.59 13.11
CA ALA A 139 5.58 -1.11 13.32
C ALA A 139 6.20 -0.57 12.03
N LEU A 140 5.97 -1.24 10.90
CA LEU A 140 6.46 -0.80 9.59
C LEU A 140 5.85 0.55 9.21
N ALA A 141 4.52 0.69 9.34
CA ALA A 141 3.82 1.93 9.03
C ALA A 141 4.35 3.09 9.89
N GLY A 142 4.55 2.86 11.17
CA GLY A 142 5.12 3.85 12.08
C GLY A 142 6.52 4.29 11.70
N ALA A 143 7.39 3.35 11.32
CA ALA A 143 8.75 3.63 10.89
C ALA A 143 8.77 4.45 9.59
N ILE A 144 7.90 4.12 8.65
CA ILE A 144 7.77 4.85 7.38
C ILE A 144 7.34 6.29 7.64
N ALA A 145 6.30 6.49 8.45
CA ALA A 145 5.79 7.81 8.77
C ALA A 145 6.84 8.68 9.45
N LEU A 146 7.60 8.10 10.37
CA LEU A 146 8.65 8.81 11.08
C LEU A 146 9.75 9.28 10.12
N GLU A 147 10.24 8.42 9.24
CA GLU A 147 11.27 8.81 8.26
C GLU A 147 10.75 9.79 7.22
N ALA A 148 9.51 9.64 6.78
CA ALA A 148 8.89 10.55 5.83
C ALA A 148 8.51 11.89 6.47
N ALA A 149 8.55 11.99 7.78
CA ALA A 149 8.12 13.16 8.56
C ALA A 149 6.67 13.54 8.24
N LEU A 150 5.80 12.54 8.16
CA LEU A 150 4.37 12.70 7.90
C LEU A 150 3.55 12.12 9.05
N PRO A 151 2.41 12.74 9.38
CA PRO A 151 1.52 12.14 10.36
C PRO A 151 0.95 10.82 9.85
N LEU A 152 0.83 9.85 10.74
CA LEU A 152 0.22 8.56 10.45
C LEU A 152 -1.09 8.44 11.20
N ARG A 153 -2.15 8.09 10.49
CA ARG A 153 -3.47 7.83 11.09
C ARG A 153 -3.85 6.39 10.82
N MET A 154 -4.46 5.75 11.81
CA MET A 154 -4.83 4.34 11.71
C MET A 154 -6.33 4.16 11.90
N ARG A 155 -6.93 3.35 11.02
CA ARG A 155 -8.32 2.93 11.21
C ARG A 155 -8.35 1.89 12.33
N VAL A 156 -9.24 2.10 13.28
CA VAL A 156 -9.44 1.17 14.39
C VAL A 156 -10.29 0.00 13.90
N ARG A 157 -9.93 -1.20 14.31
CA ARG A 157 -10.66 -2.43 14.01
C ARG A 157 -11.92 -2.55 14.86
#